data_30462e3494cc53220f1e356db9013ac7
#
_entry.id   30462e3494cc53220f1e356db9013ac7
#
_cell.length_a   1.000
_cell.length_b   1.000
_cell.length_c   1.000
_cell.angle_alpha   90.00
_cell.angle_beta   90.00
_cell.angle_gamma   90.00
#
_symmetry.space_group_name_H-M   'P 1'
#
loop_
_entity.id
_entity.type
_entity.pdbx_description
1 polymer ?
#
loop_
_entity_poly.entity_id
_entity_poly.type
_entity_poly.pdbx_seq_one_letter_code
_entity_poly.pdbx_strand_id
1 'polypeptide(L)'
;MELLITIAQVIIAITILIVWVFRFDNIQSEFKQYGLSDLTRSMVGATKISLSTLLIVGIWHSEFILIPVLGIAFLMLCALYAHFSVRNPINKYLPALGMLFLSLLIAASQLNLL
;
A
#
# COMPACT_ATOMS: atom_id res chain seq x y z
N MET A 1 14.77 -4.16 16.15
CA MET A 1 13.41 -3.77 15.74
C MET A 1 13.40 -2.63 14.73
N GLU A 2 14.18 -1.58 14.97
CA GLU A 2 14.23 -0.44 14.03
C GLU A 2 14.69 -0.85 12.62
N LEU A 3 15.67 -1.73 12.51
CA LEU A 3 16.12 -2.19 11.21
C LEU A 3 15.01 -2.93 10.47
N LEU A 4 14.25 -3.78 11.17
CA LEU A 4 13.12 -4.49 10.57
C LEU A 4 12.04 -3.53 10.07
N ILE A 5 11.76 -2.47 10.83
CA ILE A 5 10.78 -1.46 10.44
C ILE A 5 11.25 -0.70 9.22
N THR A 6 12.52 -0.32 9.18
CA THR A 6 13.09 0.36 8.00
C THR A 6 13.01 -0.52 6.77
N ILE A 7 13.34 -1.80 6.90
CA ILE A 7 13.23 -2.76 5.79
C ILE A 7 11.78 -2.85 5.32
N ALA A 8 10.82 -2.92 6.24
CA ALA A 8 9.41 -2.96 5.88
C ALA A 8 8.96 -1.70 5.13
N GLN A 9 9.41 -0.52 5.57
CA GLN A 9 9.12 0.75 4.88
C GLN A 9 9.64 0.73 3.44
N VAL A 10 10.86 0.26 3.24
CA VAL A 10 11.47 0.18 1.90
C VAL A 10 10.72 -0.82 1.03
N ILE A 11 10.36 -1.98 1.58
CA ILE A 11 9.61 -3.00 0.84
C ILE A 11 8.28 -2.43 0.35
N ILE A 12 7.53 -1.77 1.24
CA ILE A 12 6.24 -1.18 0.88
C ILE A 12 6.41 -0.15 -0.25
N ALA A 13 7.35 0.77 -0.09
CA ALA A 13 7.54 1.85 -1.06
C ALA A 13 7.97 1.31 -2.42
N ILE A 14 8.92 0.39 -2.45
CA ILE A 14 9.41 -0.20 -3.70
C ILE A 14 8.30 -0.99 -4.38
N THR A 15 7.53 -1.78 -3.62
CA THR A 15 6.44 -2.58 -4.16
C THR A 15 5.40 -1.69 -4.83
N ILE A 16 4.99 -0.59 -4.17
CA ILE A 16 4.02 0.34 -4.74
C ILE A 16 4.56 0.97 -6.02
N LEU A 17 5.82 1.40 -6.03
CA LEU A 17 6.42 2.00 -7.22
C LEU A 17 6.49 1.00 -8.38
N ILE A 18 6.91 -0.23 -8.10
CA ILE A 18 6.99 -1.26 -9.15
C ILE A 18 5.61 -1.51 -9.76
N VAL A 19 4.59 -1.68 -8.93
CA VAL A 19 3.23 -1.99 -9.40
C VAL A 19 2.67 -0.83 -10.21
N TRP A 20 2.78 0.40 -9.72
CA TRP A 20 2.12 1.55 -10.34
C TRP A 20 2.89 2.15 -11.51
N VAL A 21 4.21 1.91 -11.61
CA VAL A 21 5.02 2.41 -12.73
C VAL A 21 5.23 1.32 -13.78
N PHE A 22 5.68 0.13 -13.36
CA PHE A 22 6.08 -0.91 -14.29
C PHE A 22 4.95 -1.88 -14.64
N ARG A 23 3.89 -1.94 -13.86
CA ARG A 23 2.75 -2.82 -14.10
C ARG A 23 1.46 -2.02 -14.27
N PHE A 24 1.57 -0.85 -14.85
CA PHE A 24 0.42 0.05 -14.99
C PHE A 24 -0.69 -0.57 -15.85
N ASP A 25 -0.33 -1.30 -16.90
CA ASP A 25 -1.33 -1.97 -17.75
C ASP A 25 -2.18 -2.94 -16.95
N ASN A 26 -1.55 -3.67 -16.02
CA ASN A 26 -2.26 -4.59 -15.13
C ASN A 26 -3.20 -3.84 -14.20
N ILE A 27 -2.76 -2.69 -13.68
CA ILE A 27 -3.59 -1.82 -12.83
C ILE A 27 -4.82 -1.32 -13.60
N GLN A 28 -4.63 -0.90 -14.85
CA GLN A 28 -5.75 -0.46 -15.68
C GLN A 28 -6.79 -1.55 -15.86
N SER A 29 -6.35 -2.78 -16.15
CA SER A 29 -7.24 -3.92 -16.30
C SER A 29 -7.99 -4.23 -15.01
N GLU A 30 -7.31 -4.21 -13.87
CA GLU A 30 -7.92 -4.50 -12.59
C GLU A 30 -8.99 -3.47 -12.23
N PHE A 31 -8.71 -2.17 -12.42
CA PHE A 31 -9.69 -1.14 -12.09
C PHE A 31 -10.91 -1.19 -13.01
N LYS A 32 -10.74 -1.57 -14.27
CA LYS A 32 -11.87 -1.82 -15.16
C LYS A 32 -12.71 -2.99 -14.67
N GLN A 33 -12.06 -4.05 -14.19
CA GLN A 33 -12.74 -5.21 -13.61
C GLN A 33 -13.56 -4.81 -12.40
N TYR A 34 -13.05 -3.90 -11.56
CA TYR A 34 -13.75 -3.41 -10.37
C TYR A 34 -14.91 -2.46 -10.71
N GLY A 35 -15.02 -2.01 -11.97
CA GLY A 35 -16.01 -1.02 -12.37
C GLY A 35 -15.66 0.40 -11.94
N LEU A 36 -14.39 0.69 -11.67
CA LEU A 36 -13.94 2.00 -11.21
C LEU A 36 -13.46 2.85 -12.39
N SER A 37 -13.66 4.17 -12.30
CA SER A 37 -13.29 5.10 -13.35
C SER A 37 -11.79 5.30 -13.44
N ASP A 38 -11.34 5.82 -14.59
CA ASP A 38 -9.93 6.19 -14.77
C ASP A 38 -9.50 7.28 -13.80
N LEU A 39 -10.41 8.21 -13.48
CA LEU A 39 -10.12 9.25 -12.49
C LEU A 39 -9.87 8.65 -11.12
N THR A 40 -10.71 7.70 -10.69
CA THR A 40 -10.52 7.01 -9.41
C THR A 40 -9.18 6.30 -9.38
N ARG A 41 -8.82 5.61 -10.45
CA ARG A 41 -7.51 4.93 -10.56
C ARG A 41 -6.36 5.92 -10.39
N SER A 42 -6.44 7.06 -11.09
CA SER A 42 -5.38 8.07 -11.02
C SER A 42 -5.27 8.67 -9.62
N MET A 43 -6.40 8.91 -8.96
CA MET A 43 -6.41 9.44 -7.59
C MET A 43 -5.82 8.44 -6.61
N VAL A 44 -6.18 7.18 -6.71
CA VAL A 44 -5.61 6.12 -5.86
C VAL A 44 -4.11 6.01 -6.08
N GLY A 45 -3.67 6.03 -7.34
CA GLY A 45 -2.25 5.95 -7.66
C GLY A 45 -1.46 7.12 -7.12
N ALA A 46 -1.95 8.34 -7.31
CA ALA A 46 -1.30 9.54 -6.78
C ALA A 46 -1.21 9.48 -5.26
N THR A 47 -2.28 9.03 -4.59
CA THR A 47 -2.29 8.88 -3.14
C THR A 47 -1.27 7.85 -2.69
N LYS A 48 -1.22 6.69 -3.33
CA LYS A 48 -0.26 5.63 -2.96
C LYS A 48 1.17 6.08 -3.15
N ILE A 49 1.48 6.74 -4.26
CA ILE A 49 2.83 7.24 -4.54
C ILE A 49 3.22 8.31 -3.52
N SER A 50 2.29 9.22 -3.19
CA SER A 50 2.54 10.25 -2.17
C SER A 50 2.80 9.65 -0.80
N LEU A 51 2.00 8.67 -0.39
CA LEU A 51 2.18 8.00 0.90
C LEU A 51 3.49 7.22 0.94
N SER A 52 3.87 6.57 -0.16
CA SER A 52 5.14 5.86 -0.26
C SER A 52 6.32 6.80 -0.14
N THR A 53 6.24 7.98 -0.77
CA THR A 53 7.28 9.00 -0.67
C THR A 53 7.44 9.48 0.77
N LEU A 54 6.32 9.75 1.46
CA LEU A 54 6.35 10.15 2.86
C LEU A 54 6.92 9.04 3.74
N LEU A 55 6.61 7.79 3.43
CA LEU A 55 7.14 6.66 4.18
C LEU A 55 8.67 6.55 4.05
N ILE A 56 9.21 6.83 2.86
CA ILE A 56 10.66 6.88 2.65
C ILE A 56 11.28 8.04 3.44
N VAL A 57 10.66 9.22 3.40
CA VAL A 57 11.10 10.37 4.20
C VAL A 57 11.09 10.03 5.69
N GLY A 58 10.14 9.20 6.12
CA GLY A 58 10.03 8.74 7.49
C GLY A 58 11.23 7.95 8.00
N ILE A 59 12.09 7.44 7.11
CA ILE A 59 13.34 6.78 7.53
C ILE A 59 14.24 7.76 8.27
N TRP A 60 14.24 9.02 7.87
CA TRP A 60 15.03 10.09 8.48
C TRP A 60 14.21 10.95 9.45
N HIS A 61 12.90 11.00 9.28
CA HIS A 61 11.98 11.84 10.05
C HIS A 61 10.82 10.99 10.53
N SER A 62 10.96 10.39 11.71
CA SER A 62 10.01 9.40 12.22
C SER A 62 8.58 9.95 12.42
N GLU A 63 8.41 11.26 12.51
CA GLU A 63 7.08 11.87 12.59
C GLU A 63 6.26 11.67 11.32
N PHE A 64 6.89 11.30 10.20
CA PHE A 64 6.21 11.05 8.93
C PHE A 64 5.97 9.56 8.66
N ILE A 65 5.91 8.72 9.68
CA ILE A 65 5.68 7.29 9.50
C ILE A 65 4.22 6.91 9.75
N LEU A 66 3.65 7.32 10.87
CA LEU A 66 2.36 6.79 11.31
C LEU A 66 1.22 7.13 10.35
N ILE A 67 1.07 8.39 9.97
CA ILE A 67 -0.03 8.80 9.08
C ILE A 67 0.07 8.14 7.71
N PRO A 68 1.23 8.17 7.02
CA PRO A 68 1.34 7.47 5.73
C PRO A 68 1.06 5.97 5.83
N VAL A 69 1.56 5.31 6.87
CA VAL A 69 1.37 3.86 6.97
C VAL A 69 -0.07 3.49 7.26
N LEU A 70 -0.79 4.31 8.03
CA LEU A 70 -2.22 4.10 8.25
C LEU A 70 -3.02 4.33 6.97
N GLY A 71 -2.62 5.32 6.17
CA GLY A 71 -3.24 5.55 4.87
C GLY A 71 -3.02 4.38 3.93
N ILE A 72 -1.82 3.82 3.90
CA ILE A 72 -1.52 2.65 3.08
C ILE A 72 -2.34 1.45 3.56
N ALA A 73 -2.43 1.22 4.87
CA ALA A 73 -3.24 0.13 5.42
C ALA A 73 -4.70 0.27 5.00
N PHE A 74 -5.25 1.46 5.06
CA PHE A 74 -6.62 1.72 4.60
C PHE A 74 -6.79 1.38 3.13
N LEU A 75 -5.84 1.81 2.28
CA LEU A 75 -5.91 1.52 0.85
C LEU A 75 -5.79 0.02 0.56
N MET A 76 -5.01 -0.70 1.36
CA MET A 76 -4.91 -2.16 1.21
C MET A 76 -6.22 -2.85 1.60
N LEU A 77 -6.93 -2.35 2.61
CA LEU A 77 -8.26 -2.85 2.94
C LEU A 77 -9.23 -2.59 1.78
N CYS A 78 -9.16 -1.42 1.15
CA CYS A 78 -9.96 -1.13 -0.03
C CYS A 78 -9.64 -2.08 -1.17
N ALA A 79 -8.36 -2.40 -1.38
CA ALA A 79 -7.94 -3.33 -2.42
C ALA A 79 -8.47 -4.74 -2.15
N LEU A 80 -8.46 -5.19 -0.90
CA LEU A 80 -9.02 -6.49 -0.53
C LEU A 80 -10.53 -6.53 -0.81
N TYR A 81 -11.23 -5.45 -0.47
CA TYR A 81 -12.65 -5.35 -0.78
C TYR A 81 -12.90 -5.41 -2.29
N ALA A 82 -12.09 -4.70 -3.08
CA ALA A 82 -12.24 -4.70 -4.54
C ALA A 82 -12.04 -6.11 -5.11
N HIS A 83 -11.03 -6.84 -4.66
CA HIS A 83 -10.81 -8.22 -5.10
C HIS A 83 -11.97 -9.12 -4.70
N PHE A 84 -12.51 -8.93 -3.50
CA PHE A 84 -13.65 -9.70 -3.02
C PHE A 84 -14.90 -9.40 -3.86
N SER A 85 -15.12 -8.14 -4.21
CA SER A 85 -16.32 -7.72 -4.94
C SER A 85 -16.43 -8.34 -6.33
N VAL A 86 -15.29 -8.64 -6.97
CA VAL A 86 -15.25 -9.28 -8.29
C VAL A 86 -14.87 -10.76 -8.21
N ARG A 87 -14.79 -11.30 -7.00
CA ARG A 87 -14.51 -12.72 -6.72
C ARG A 87 -13.20 -13.20 -7.34
N ASN A 88 -12.15 -12.41 -7.24
CA ASN A 88 -10.83 -12.82 -7.69
C ASN A 88 -10.32 -14.02 -6.88
N PRO A 89 -9.47 -14.87 -7.49
CA PRO A 89 -8.85 -15.98 -6.76
C PRO A 89 -7.93 -15.49 -5.66
N ILE A 90 -7.69 -16.33 -4.65
CA ILE A 90 -6.96 -15.94 -3.44
C ILE A 90 -5.54 -15.46 -3.73
N ASN A 91 -4.90 -15.95 -4.78
CA ASN A 91 -3.54 -15.52 -5.12
C ASN A 91 -3.46 -14.03 -5.48
N LYS A 92 -4.57 -13.40 -5.88
CA LYS A 92 -4.61 -11.97 -6.14
C LYS A 92 -4.74 -11.13 -4.88
N TYR A 93 -5.16 -11.74 -3.77
CA TYR A 93 -5.26 -11.06 -2.47
C TYR A 93 -3.90 -10.97 -1.77
N LEU A 94 -2.97 -11.88 -2.09
CA LEU A 94 -1.75 -12.03 -1.32
C LEU A 94 -0.88 -10.76 -1.27
N PRO A 95 -0.65 -10.04 -2.38
CA PRO A 95 0.13 -8.79 -2.28
C PRO A 95 -0.49 -7.77 -1.34
N ALA A 96 -1.82 -7.58 -1.40
CA ALA A 96 -2.51 -6.63 -0.53
C ALA A 96 -2.47 -7.09 0.93
N LEU A 97 -2.63 -8.40 1.18
CA LEU A 97 -2.52 -8.93 2.54
C LEU A 97 -1.12 -8.74 3.11
N GLY A 98 -0.09 -9.00 2.32
CA GLY A 98 1.29 -8.81 2.76
C GLY A 98 1.59 -7.34 3.07
N MET A 99 1.14 -6.43 2.21
CA MET A 99 1.31 -5.00 2.41
C MET A 99 0.53 -4.51 3.62
N LEU A 100 -0.68 -5.02 3.83
CA LEU A 100 -1.48 -4.69 5.01
C LEU A 100 -0.76 -5.15 6.28
N PHE A 101 -0.25 -6.37 6.29
CA PHE A 101 0.47 -6.90 7.44
C PHE A 101 1.69 -6.04 7.78
N LEU A 102 2.51 -5.69 6.78
CA LEU A 102 3.68 -4.85 6.99
C LEU A 102 3.28 -3.45 7.50
N SER A 103 2.21 -2.89 6.95
CA SER A 103 1.73 -1.57 7.38
C SER A 103 1.27 -1.60 8.83
N LEU A 104 0.55 -2.64 9.23
CA LEU A 104 0.09 -2.77 10.62
C LEU A 104 1.27 -3.01 11.57
N LEU A 105 2.27 -3.75 11.15
CA LEU A 105 3.48 -3.97 11.94
C LEU A 105 4.20 -2.65 12.20
N ILE A 106 4.35 -1.82 11.17
CA ILE A 106 4.99 -0.51 11.30
C ILE A 106 4.15 0.39 12.21
N ALA A 107 2.84 0.42 12.03
CA ALA A 107 1.95 1.23 12.86
C ALA A 107 2.03 0.80 14.33
N ALA A 108 2.01 -0.50 14.59
CA ALA A 108 2.13 -1.02 15.96
C ALA A 108 3.45 -0.59 16.62
N SER A 109 4.54 -0.62 15.86
CA SER A 109 5.84 -0.17 16.33
C SER A 109 5.81 1.34 16.66
N GLN A 110 5.19 2.15 15.82
CA GLN A 110 5.08 3.60 16.05
C GLN A 110 4.22 3.93 17.27
N LEU A 111 3.24 3.08 17.56
CA LEU A 111 2.35 3.26 18.73
C LEU A 111 2.89 2.58 19.99
N ASN A 112 4.12 2.06 19.95
CA ASN A 112 4.77 1.38 21.06
C ASN A 112 3.99 0.14 21.54
N LEU A 113 3.34 -0.57 20.59
CA LEU A 113 2.63 -1.80 20.88
C LEU A 113 3.51 -3.04 20.69
N LEU A 114 4.72 -2.85 20.21
CA LEU A 114 5.73 -3.90 20.02
C LEU A 114 6.93 -3.70 20.90
#